data_569edf46e3b07e44b4606fe6ac080929
#
_entry.id   569edf46e3b07e44b4606fe6ac080929
#
_cell.length_a   1.000
_cell.length_b   1.000
_cell.length_c   1.000
_cell.angle_alpha   90.00
_cell.angle_beta   90.00
_cell.angle_gamma   90.00
#
_symmetry.space_group_name_H-M   'P 1'
#
loop_
_entity.id
_entity.type
_entity.pdbx_description
1 polymer ?
#
loop_
_entity_poly.entity_id
_entity_poly.type
_entity_poly.pdbx_seq_one_letter_code
_entity_poly.pdbx_strand_id
1 'polypeptide(L)'
;MQTIDIQNLKADDIIRKCVHCGFCLATCPTYQLLGNELDSPRGRIYLIKSALEKRHFSRQSIKHLDRCLTCRSCETTCPSGVEYGQLVDIGREFVERKRPFWQRVYRYSVRQFLTTPILFNLVGRVLRHSGVSGKAIEPLVKTGKVLLLGGCVQGVLAPNINHSIKNILAKLGYETTETPQKQCCGAIDQHLSAGRDALIKIKCNIDAWLQVEAAVIISSASGCGLMVKDYPSLFDELDPYYQKAQSIANKTKDIAEFLADKDLSQLNLKQVNISYHEPCTLQHGQKLGGLVDSILNSLGYRQMPVVDSHLCCGSAGTYSIFQPKLSKQLKINKLKNLTANNPEMIVTANIGCLMHLQQGTKIPVKHWVELLDV
;
A
#
# COMPACT_ATOMS: atom_id res chain seq x y z
N MET A 1 -6.72 -24.43 -18.19
CA MET A 1 -6.17 -25.52 -17.38
C MET A 1 -4.75 -25.21 -16.91
N GLN A 2 -3.82 -24.80 -17.76
CA GLN A 2 -2.41 -24.50 -17.40
C GLN A 2 -2.19 -23.47 -16.30
N THR A 3 -2.95 -22.38 -16.26
CA THR A 3 -2.77 -21.30 -15.25
C THR A 3 -3.09 -21.76 -13.81
N ILE A 4 -4.02 -22.70 -13.63
CA ILE A 4 -4.38 -23.22 -12.30
C ILE A 4 -3.27 -24.14 -11.78
N ASP A 5 -2.63 -24.90 -12.64
CA ASP A 5 -1.57 -25.82 -12.23
C ASP A 5 -0.31 -25.06 -11.81
N ILE A 6 0.04 -23.97 -12.51
CA ILE A 6 1.18 -23.11 -12.13
C ILE A 6 0.94 -22.42 -10.79
N GLN A 7 -0.27 -21.89 -10.56
CA GLN A 7 -0.61 -21.28 -9.27
C GLN A 7 -0.59 -22.27 -8.11
N ASN A 8 -1.02 -23.53 -8.34
CA ASN A 8 -0.96 -24.59 -7.34
C ASN A 8 0.48 -24.93 -6.99
N LEU A 9 1.37 -25.08 -7.99
CA LEU A 9 2.80 -25.34 -7.76
C LEU A 9 3.45 -24.22 -6.95
N LYS A 10 3.19 -22.96 -7.32
CA LYS A 10 3.70 -21.79 -6.59
C LYS A 10 3.16 -21.74 -5.14
N ALA A 11 1.89 -22.07 -4.93
CA ALA A 11 1.31 -22.13 -3.59
C ALA A 11 1.96 -23.23 -2.73
N ASP A 12 2.19 -24.42 -3.30
CA ASP A 12 2.84 -25.54 -2.63
C ASP A 12 4.27 -25.19 -2.19
N ASP A 13 5.05 -24.55 -3.05
CA ASP A 13 6.41 -24.12 -2.71
C ASP A 13 6.43 -23.13 -1.55
N ILE A 14 5.50 -22.17 -1.51
CA ILE A 14 5.38 -21.22 -0.40
C ILE A 14 4.94 -21.93 0.88
N ILE A 15 3.96 -22.84 0.80
CA ILE A 15 3.45 -23.60 1.95
C ILE A 15 4.53 -24.45 2.59
N ARG A 16 5.38 -25.10 1.79
CA ARG A 16 6.50 -25.95 2.26
C ARG A 16 7.54 -25.20 3.09
N LYS A 17 7.71 -23.90 2.88
CA LYS A 17 8.58 -23.03 3.70
C LYS A 17 8.07 -22.87 5.13
N CYS A 18 6.76 -23.09 5.39
CA CYS A 18 6.16 -22.85 6.70
C CYS A 18 6.41 -24.02 7.69
N VAL A 19 7.19 -23.77 8.72
CA VAL A 19 7.49 -24.74 9.80
C VAL A 19 6.53 -24.61 10.99
N HIS A 20 5.45 -23.85 10.87
CA HIS A 20 4.41 -23.65 11.90
C HIS A 20 4.93 -23.14 13.27
N CYS A 21 6.06 -22.46 13.36
CA CYS A 21 6.69 -21.98 14.59
C CYS A 21 5.84 -20.97 15.40
N GLY A 22 4.94 -20.24 14.75
CA GLY A 22 4.01 -19.32 15.43
C GLY A 22 4.51 -17.88 15.61
N PHE A 23 5.74 -17.50 15.24
CA PHE A 23 6.24 -16.12 15.40
C PHE A 23 5.35 -15.07 14.73
N CYS A 24 4.71 -15.43 13.62
CA CYS A 24 3.77 -14.56 12.92
C CYS A 24 2.48 -14.22 13.70
N LEU A 25 2.20 -14.91 14.81
CA LEU A 25 1.00 -14.66 15.63
C LEU A 25 1.11 -13.32 16.36
N ALA A 26 2.28 -13.03 16.93
CA ALA A 26 2.52 -11.82 17.71
C ALA A 26 2.38 -10.53 16.90
N THR A 27 2.60 -10.59 15.59
CA THR A 27 2.53 -9.42 14.71
C THR A 27 1.25 -9.34 13.87
N CYS A 28 0.37 -10.34 13.96
CA CYS A 28 -0.84 -10.38 13.15
C CYS A 28 -1.98 -9.57 13.79
N PRO A 29 -2.42 -8.43 13.20
CA PRO A 29 -3.44 -7.58 13.81
C PRO A 29 -4.79 -8.28 13.97
N THR A 30 -5.16 -9.18 13.05
CA THR A 30 -6.44 -9.89 13.12
C THR A 30 -6.42 -11.01 14.14
N TYR A 31 -5.28 -11.66 14.34
CA TYR A 31 -5.14 -12.65 15.42
C TYR A 31 -5.16 -11.99 16.80
N GLN A 32 -4.43 -10.89 16.98
CA GLN A 32 -4.43 -10.13 18.24
C GLN A 32 -5.82 -9.61 18.59
N LEU A 33 -6.59 -9.17 17.58
CA LEU A 33 -7.93 -8.63 17.80
C LEU A 33 -8.97 -9.73 18.13
N LEU A 34 -8.86 -10.92 17.53
CA LEU A 34 -9.91 -11.94 17.55
C LEU A 34 -9.56 -13.15 18.39
N GLY A 35 -8.28 -13.40 18.70
CA GLY A 35 -7.82 -14.59 19.44
C GLY A 35 -8.08 -15.92 18.71
N ASN A 36 -8.48 -15.90 17.45
CA ASN A 36 -8.83 -17.10 16.70
C ASN A 36 -7.69 -17.52 15.78
N GLU A 37 -7.22 -18.76 15.94
CA GLU A 37 -6.10 -19.30 15.18
C GLU A 37 -6.31 -19.25 13.65
N LEU A 38 -7.54 -19.47 13.17
CA LEU A 38 -7.85 -19.38 11.74
C LEU A 38 -7.77 -17.96 11.20
N ASP A 39 -7.74 -16.93 12.05
CA ASP A 39 -7.49 -15.54 11.70
C ASP A 39 -5.99 -15.17 11.78
N SER A 40 -5.12 -16.14 12.07
CA SER A 40 -3.66 -16.01 12.05
C SER A 40 -3.06 -16.33 10.67
N PRO A 41 -1.80 -15.92 10.40
CA PRO A 41 -1.14 -16.30 9.14
C PRO A 41 -0.98 -17.81 8.98
N ARG A 42 -0.49 -18.52 10.02
CA ARG A 42 -0.32 -19.98 9.94
C ARG A 42 -1.64 -20.71 9.81
N GLY A 43 -2.70 -20.25 10.52
CA GLY A 43 -4.04 -20.81 10.36
C GLY A 43 -4.60 -20.65 8.96
N ARG A 44 -4.36 -19.49 8.32
CA ARG A 44 -4.75 -19.26 6.92
C ARG A 44 -3.91 -20.09 5.94
N ILE A 45 -2.62 -20.29 6.21
CA ILE A 45 -1.78 -21.23 5.41
C ILE A 45 -2.41 -22.63 5.47
N TYR A 46 -2.78 -23.08 6.66
CA TYR A 46 -3.46 -24.39 6.84
C TYR A 46 -4.78 -24.47 6.06
N LEU A 47 -5.60 -23.41 6.10
CA LEU A 47 -6.85 -23.36 5.34
C LEU A 47 -6.63 -23.42 3.83
N ILE A 48 -5.62 -22.71 3.31
CA ILE A 48 -5.28 -22.74 1.89
C ILE A 48 -4.77 -24.12 1.50
N LYS A 49 -3.81 -24.69 2.28
CA LYS A 49 -3.28 -26.04 2.05
C LYS A 49 -4.40 -27.09 2.00
N SER A 50 -5.23 -27.13 3.05
CA SER A 50 -6.35 -28.09 3.12
C SER A 50 -7.34 -27.94 1.97
N ALA A 51 -7.56 -26.70 1.51
CA ALA A 51 -8.47 -26.44 0.41
C ALA A 51 -7.89 -26.82 -0.96
N LEU A 52 -6.59 -26.67 -1.17
CA LEU A 52 -5.90 -27.13 -2.37
C LEU A 52 -5.89 -28.65 -2.45
N GLU A 53 -5.54 -29.34 -1.36
CA GLU A 53 -5.54 -30.81 -1.27
C GLU A 53 -6.93 -31.40 -1.54
N LYS A 54 -7.97 -30.83 -0.93
CA LYS A 54 -9.36 -31.31 -1.07
C LYS A 54 -10.08 -30.73 -2.30
N ARG A 55 -9.47 -29.84 -3.03
CA ARG A 55 -10.08 -29.05 -4.12
C ARG A 55 -11.40 -28.36 -3.74
N HIS A 56 -11.53 -28.03 -2.44
CA HIS A 56 -12.76 -27.45 -1.87
C HIS A 56 -12.46 -26.35 -0.85
N PHE A 57 -13.04 -25.17 -1.02
CA PHE A 57 -13.02 -24.06 -0.09
C PHE A 57 -14.35 -23.96 0.65
N SER A 58 -14.32 -24.06 1.98
CA SER A 58 -15.49 -23.91 2.84
C SER A 58 -15.90 -22.44 3.01
N ARG A 59 -17.12 -22.19 3.51
CA ARG A 59 -17.54 -20.84 3.91
C ARG A 59 -16.65 -20.27 5.01
N GLN A 60 -16.09 -21.10 5.87
CA GLN A 60 -15.13 -20.68 6.89
C GLN A 60 -13.81 -20.22 6.27
N SER A 61 -13.28 -20.94 5.28
CA SER A 61 -12.07 -20.51 4.56
C SER A 61 -12.26 -19.12 3.93
N ILE A 62 -13.42 -18.87 3.29
CA ILE A 62 -13.79 -17.57 2.74
C ILE A 62 -13.72 -16.49 3.82
N LYS A 63 -14.40 -16.72 4.96
CA LYS A 63 -14.47 -15.76 6.07
C LYS A 63 -13.09 -15.38 6.61
N HIS A 64 -12.21 -16.36 6.85
CA HIS A 64 -10.91 -16.09 7.45
C HIS A 64 -9.90 -15.50 6.46
N LEU A 65 -9.95 -15.87 5.19
CA LEU A 65 -9.14 -15.23 4.15
C LEU A 65 -9.55 -13.78 3.88
N ASP A 66 -10.86 -13.47 3.91
CA ASP A 66 -11.37 -12.10 3.76
C ASP A 66 -10.95 -11.18 4.92
N ARG A 67 -10.72 -11.72 6.10
CA ARG A 67 -10.28 -10.95 7.27
C ARG A 67 -8.78 -10.62 7.26
N CYS A 68 -8.01 -11.14 6.33
CA CYS A 68 -6.61 -10.76 6.20
C CYS A 68 -6.47 -9.33 5.65
N LEU A 69 -5.64 -8.51 6.31
CA LEU A 69 -5.33 -7.14 5.91
C LEU A 69 -4.28 -7.05 4.78
N THR A 70 -3.64 -8.14 4.44
CA THR A 70 -2.50 -8.17 3.51
C THR A 70 -1.38 -7.19 3.91
N CYS A 71 -1.20 -6.98 5.21
CA CYS A 71 -0.22 -6.03 5.76
C CYS A 71 1.24 -6.53 5.69
N ARG A 72 1.46 -7.82 5.41
CA ARG A 72 2.77 -8.49 5.32
C ARG A 72 3.63 -8.44 6.60
N SER A 73 3.08 -8.02 7.75
CA SER A 73 3.81 -8.02 9.02
C SER A 73 4.32 -9.42 9.41
N CYS A 74 3.58 -10.45 9.01
CA CYS A 74 3.98 -11.85 9.21
C CYS A 74 5.18 -12.27 8.35
N GLU A 75 5.44 -11.62 7.22
CA GLU A 75 6.60 -11.91 6.36
C GLU A 75 7.90 -11.41 6.98
N THR A 76 7.89 -10.18 7.50
CA THR A 76 9.08 -9.58 8.15
C THR A 76 9.46 -10.29 9.45
N THR A 77 8.50 -10.95 10.10
CA THR A 77 8.73 -11.71 11.34
C THR A 77 9.09 -13.18 11.06
N CYS A 78 8.88 -13.66 9.84
CA CYS A 78 9.05 -15.08 9.51
C CYS A 78 10.51 -15.46 9.31
N PRO A 79 11.10 -16.32 10.18
CA PRO A 79 12.50 -16.76 10.01
C PRO A 79 12.67 -17.68 8.79
N SER A 80 11.61 -18.34 8.33
CA SER A 80 11.62 -19.25 7.18
C SER A 80 11.33 -18.56 5.86
N GLY A 81 11.12 -17.22 5.84
CA GLY A 81 10.91 -16.46 4.61
C GLY A 81 9.66 -16.84 3.82
N VAL A 82 8.56 -17.13 4.51
CA VAL A 82 7.27 -17.46 3.86
C VAL A 82 6.69 -16.22 3.17
N GLU A 83 6.51 -16.26 1.88
CA GLU A 83 5.93 -15.19 1.03
C GLU A 83 4.40 -15.20 1.12
N TYR A 84 3.92 -14.91 2.33
CA TYR A 84 2.51 -15.05 2.69
C TYR A 84 1.56 -14.16 1.86
N GLY A 85 2.00 -12.96 1.44
CA GLY A 85 1.22 -12.05 0.61
C GLY A 85 0.82 -12.67 -0.72
N GLN A 86 1.76 -13.37 -1.38
CA GLN A 86 1.48 -14.11 -2.61
C GLN A 86 0.52 -15.28 -2.36
N LEU A 87 0.75 -16.04 -1.29
CA LEU A 87 -0.09 -17.18 -0.95
C LEU A 87 -1.53 -16.77 -0.65
N VAL A 88 -1.76 -15.69 0.08
CA VAL A 88 -3.12 -15.23 0.40
C VAL A 88 -3.85 -14.71 -0.83
N ASP A 89 -3.15 -14.08 -1.77
CA ASP A 89 -3.75 -13.63 -3.04
C ASP A 89 -4.16 -14.84 -3.90
N ILE A 90 -3.32 -15.88 -3.99
CA ILE A 90 -3.67 -17.16 -4.63
C ILE A 90 -4.91 -17.77 -3.96
N GLY A 91 -4.90 -17.88 -2.62
CA GLY A 91 -6.04 -18.43 -1.87
C GLY A 91 -7.33 -17.66 -2.08
N ARG A 92 -7.27 -16.32 -2.17
CA ARG A 92 -8.42 -15.46 -2.45
C ARG A 92 -8.97 -15.66 -3.86
N GLU A 93 -8.13 -15.91 -4.85
CA GLU A 93 -8.60 -16.16 -6.21
C GLU A 93 -9.48 -17.43 -6.28
N PHE A 94 -9.09 -18.50 -5.57
CA PHE A 94 -9.92 -19.70 -5.46
C PHE A 94 -11.24 -19.43 -4.71
N VAL A 95 -11.18 -18.66 -3.64
CA VAL A 95 -12.35 -18.28 -2.83
C VAL A 95 -13.34 -17.44 -3.64
N GLU A 96 -12.86 -16.49 -4.46
CA GLU A 96 -13.71 -15.60 -5.25
C GLU A 96 -14.62 -16.37 -6.22
N ARG A 97 -14.13 -17.49 -6.77
CA ARG A 97 -14.91 -18.37 -7.68
C ARG A 97 -16.09 -19.05 -6.97
N LYS A 98 -16.01 -19.24 -5.63
CA LYS A 98 -17.06 -19.89 -4.81
C LYS A 98 -17.98 -18.89 -4.11
N ARG A 99 -17.74 -17.61 -4.29
CA ARG A 99 -18.49 -16.55 -3.63
C ARG A 99 -19.92 -16.44 -4.17
N PRO A 100 -20.94 -16.17 -3.32
CA PRO A 100 -22.31 -15.91 -3.75
C PRO A 100 -22.38 -14.77 -4.78
N PHE A 101 -23.29 -14.89 -5.75
CA PHE A 101 -23.42 -13.93 -6.85
C PHE A 101 -23.52 -12.47 -6.36
N TRP A 102 -24.36 -12.18 -5.36
CA TRP A 102 -24.56 -10.82 -4.85
C TRP A 102 -23.29 -10.21 -4.24
N GLN A 103 -22.49 -11.01 -3.54
CA GLN A 103 -21.20 -10.55 -3.02
C GLN A 103 -20.23 -10.25 -4.16
N ARG A 104 -20.22 -11.04 -5.22
CA ARG A 104 -19.39 -10.79 -6.40
C ARG A 104 -19.80 -9.49 -7.09
N VAL A 105 -21.11 -9.25 -7.28
CA VAL A 105 -21.61 -8.01 -7.87
C VAL A 105 -21.21 -6.80 -7.02
N TYR A 106 -21.43 -6.87 -5.70
CA TYR A 106 -21.04 -5.78 -4.79
C TYR A 106 -19.55 -5.48 -4.84
N ARG A 107 -18.69 -6.50 -4.78
CA ARG A 107 -17.23 -6.34 -4.87
C ARG A 107 -16.81 -5.79 -6.23
N TYR A 108 -17.41 -6.25 -7.30
CA TYR A 108 -17.19 -5.74 -8.65
C TYR A 108 -17.54 -4.24 -8.74
N SER A 109 -18.73 -3.84 -8.24
CA SER A 109 -19.19 -2.45 -8.29
C SER A 109 -18.26 -1.52 -7.49
N VAL A 110 -17.87 -1.91 -6.26
CA VAL A 110 -16.90 -1.15 -5.46
C VAL A 110 -15.55 -1.05 -6.16
N ARG A 111 -15.07 -2.15 -6.74
CA ARG A 111 -13.82 -2.20 -7.48
C ARG A 111 -13.85 -1.25 -8.68
N GLN A 112 -14.87 -1.35 -9.52
CA GLN A 112 -15.01 -0.49 -10.71
C GLN A 112 -15.11 0.99 -10.32
N PHE A 113 -15.88 1.32 -9.28
CA PHE A 113 -15.98 2.69 -8.78
C PHE A 113 -14.60 3.26 -8.39
N LEU A 114 -13.80 2.50 -7.62
CA LEU A 114 -12.51 2.98 -7.12
C LEU A 114 -11.40 2.99 -8.18
N THR A 115 -11.49 2.13 -9.19
CA THR A 115 -10.41 1.96 -10.19
C THR A 115 -10.70 2.63 -11.53
N THR A 116 -11.91 3.15 -11.75
CA THR A 116 -12.28 3.90 -12.95
C THR A 116 -12.07 5.40 -12.70
N PRO A 117 -11.06 6.04 -13.32
CA PRO A 117 -10.69 7.41 -13.00
C PRO A 117 -11.81 8.43 -13.20
N ILE A 118 -12.60 8.31 -14.26
CA ILE A 118 -13.68 9.26 -14.57
C ILE A 118 -14.74 9.24 -13.46
N LEU A 119 -15.20 8.03 -13.07
CA LEU A 119 -16.25 7.86 -12.07
C LEU A 119 -15.78 8.31 -10.70
N PHE A 120 -14.56 7.93 -10.32
CA PHE A 120 -13.96 8.31 -9.04
C PHE A 120 -13.68 9.82 -8.96
N ASN A 121 -13.22 10.46 -10.05
CA ASN A 121 -12.98 11.90 -10.10
C ASN A 121 -14.25 12.71 -9.87
N LEU A 122 -15.39 12.29 -10.44
CA LEU A 122 -16.66 13.01 -10.29
C LEU A 122 -17.08 13.09 -8.81
N VAL A 123 -17.11 11.95 -8.14
CA VAL A 123 -17.53 11.88 -6.72
C VAL A 123 -16.40 12.32 -5.79
N GLY A 124 -15.16 11.97 -6.09
CA GLY A 124 -13.99 12.27 -5.27
C GLY A 124 -13.72 13.77 -5.11
N ARG A 125 -14.10 14.60 -6.09
CA ARG A 125 -14.00 16.08 -5.97
C ARG A 125 -14.86 16.62 -4.83
N VAL A 126 -16.02 16.03 -4.58
CA VAL A 126 -16.91 16.40 -3.47
C VAL A 126 -16.32 15.93 -2.12
N LEU A 127 -15.64 14.78 -2.12
CA LEU A 127 -15.03 14.16 -0.93
C LEU A 127 -13.58 14.58 -0.71
N ARG A 128 -13.08 15.58 -1.45
CA ARG A 128 -11.69 16.02 -1.39
C ARG A 128 -11.32 16.44 0.04
N HIS A 129 -10.22 15.85 0.54
CA HIS A 129 -9.70 16.15 1.87
C HIS A 129 -8.97 17.50 1.91
N SER A 130 -8.25 17.83 0.82
CA SER A 130 -7.49 19.09 0.74
C SER A 130 -7.42 19.58 -0.69
N GLY A 131 -7.35 20.89 -0.85
CA GLY A 131 -7.11 21.57 -2.13
C GLY A 131 -5.63 21.84 -2.37
N VAL A 132 -5.30 22.20 -3.61
CA VAL A 132 -3.97 22.70 -3.97
C VAL A 132 -4.04 24.22 -4.00
N SER A 133 -3.08 24.90 -3.38
CA SER A 133 -2.91 26.36 -3.44
C SER A 133 -1.65 26.66 -4.28
N GLY A 134 -1.83 27.47 -5.31
CA GLY A 134 -0.73 27.89 -6.18
C GLY A 134 -0.35 26.88 -7.29
N LYS A 135 0.64 27.26 -8.08
CA LYS A 135 1.32 26.40 -9.07
C LYS A 135 2.53 25.76 -8.43
N ALA A 136 2.86 24.54 -8.84
CA ALA A 136 4.11 23.90 -8.42
C ALA A 136 5.31 24.72 -8.92
N ILE A 137 6.35 24.77 -8.11
CA ILE A 137 7.61 25.45 -8.44
C ILE A 137 8.34 24.66 -9.53
N GLU A 138 9.01 25.38 -10.43
CA GLU A 138 9.92 24.76 -11.39
C GLU A 138 11.36 24.81 -10.84
N PRO A 139 12.19 23.80 -11.13
CA PRO A 139 13.57 23.79 -10.64
C PRO A 139 14.41 24.89 -11.34
N LEU A 140 15.15 25.67 -10.53
CA LEU A 140 16.07 26.70 -11.03
C LEU A 140 17.28 26.07 -11.73
N VAL A 141 17.76 24.93 -11.22
CA VAL A 141 18.87 24.14 -11.78
C VAL A 141 18.34 22.74 -12.04
N LYS A 142 18.54 22.19 -13.22
CA LYS A 142 18.06 20.86 -13.59
C LYS A 142 19.16 19.83 -13.30
N THR A 143 19.00 19.06 -12.24
CA THR A 143 19.90 17.96 -11.87
C THR A 143 19.46 16.64 -12.51
N GLY A 144 18.16 16.46 -12.74
CA GLY A 144 17.61 15.25 -13.33
C GLY A 144 16.11 15.30 -13.53
N LYS A 145 15.57 14.27 -14.17
CA LYS A 145 14.14 14.11 -14.45
C LYS A 145 13.60 12.89 -13.75
N VAL A 146 12.48 13.04 -13.06
CA VAL A 146 11.80 11.97 -12.34
C VAL A 146 10.34 11.84 -12.78
N LEU A 147 9.84 10.60 -12.84
CA LEU A 147 8.44 10.32 -13.09
C LEU A 147 7.70 10.21 -11.75
N LEU A 148 6.74 11.10 -11.49
CA LEU A 148 5.91 11.06 -10.29
C LEU A 148 4.62 10.29 -10.57
N LEU A 149 4.38 9.24 -9.79
CA LEU A 149 3.11 8.50 -9.81
C LEU A 149 2.06 9.28 -9.03
N GLY A 150 1.14 9.92 -9.73
CA GLY A 150 0.11 10.77 -9.13
C GLY A 150 -0.91 10.03 -8.25
N GLY A 151 -1.05 8.70 -8.40
CA GLY A 151 -2.00 7.86 -7.68
C GLY A 151 -3.47 8.13 -8.07
N CYS A 152 -4.26 7.07 -8.21
CA CYS A 152 -5.68 7.21 -8.60
C CYS A 152 -6.54 7.82 -7.48
N VAL A 153 -6.31 7.43 -6.23
CA VAL A 153 -7.03 7.95 -5.05
C VAL A 153 -6.39 9.23 -4.53
N GLN A 154 -5.07 9.25 -4.38
CA GLN A 154 -4.32 10.40 -3.83
C GLN A 154 -4.49 11.65 -4.68
N GLY A 155 -4.33 11.55 -5.99
CA GLY A 155 -4.44 12.68 -6.89
C GLY A 155 -5.82 13.35 -6.91
N VAL A 156 -6.85 12.63 -6.45
CA VAL A 156 -8.23 13.15 -6.37
C VAL A 156 -8.57 13.67 -4.97
N LEU A 157 -8.29 12.87 -3.94
CA LEU A 157 -8.72 13.18 -2.57
C LEU A 157 -7.75 14.10 -1.82
N ALA A 158 -6.45 14.02 -2.12
CA ALA A 158 -5.40 14.82 -1.47
C ALA A 158 -4.32 15.25 -2.48
N PRO A 159 -4.67 16.05 -3.50
CA PRO A 159 -3.74 16.49 -4.54
C PRO A 159 -2.59 17.35 -4.01
N ASN A 160 -2.76 17.99 -2.85
CA ASN A 160 -1.71 18.71 -2.13
C ASN A 160 -0.47 17.84 -1.86
N ILE A 161 -0.62 16.55 -1.60
CA ILE A 161 0.53 15.65 -1.39
C ILE A 161 1.44 15.65 -2.63
N ASN A 162 0.85 15.46 -3.82
CA ASN A 162 1.61 15.48 -5.07
C ASN A 162 2.20 16.88 -5.35
N HIS A 163 1.48 17.93 -4.96
CA HIS A 163 1.96 19.31 -5.10
C HIS A 163 3.19 19.55 -4.23
N SER A 164 3.14 19.19 -2.96
CA SER A 164 4.28 19.28 -2.04
C SER A 164 5.50 18.50 -2.55
N ILE A 165 5.29 17.29 -3.08
CA ILE A 165 6.38 16.51 -3.65
C ILE A 165 7.02 17.24 -4.84
N LYS A 166 6.23 17.80 -5.74
CA LYS A 166 6.76 18.59 -6.87
C LYS A 166 7.60 19.76 -6.39
N ASN A 167 7.12 20.49 -5.39
CA ASN A 167 7.87 21.62 -4.81
C ASN A 167 9.19 21.17 -4.17
N ILE A 168 9.16 20.09 -3.38
CA ILE A 168 10.36 19.52 -2.76
C ILE A 168 11.36 19.09 -3.84
N LEU A 169 10.91 18.35 -4.84
CA LEU A 169 11.76 17.88 -5.92
C LEU A 169 12.34 19.03 -6.74
N ALA A 170 11.55 20.09 -7.01
CA ALA A 170 12.01 21.28 -7.69
C ALA A 170 13.09 22.05 -6.89
N LYS A 171 12.91 22.20 -5.56
CA LYS A 171 13.92 22.78 -4.67
C LYS A 171 15.23 21.98 -4.71
N LEU A 172 15.13 20.64 -4.86
CA LEU A 172 16.29 19.74 -5.01
C LEU A 172 16.84 19.66 -6.45
N GLY A 173 16.32 20.43 -7.39
CA GLY A 173 16.81 20.49 -8.78
C GLY A 173 16.21 19.41 -9.69
N TYR A 174 15.16 18.70 -9.30
CA TYR A 174 14.57 17.67 -10.14
C TYR A 174 13.32 18.16 -10.87
N GLU A 175 13.31 17.98 -12.20
CA GLU A 175 12.12 18.17 -13.04
C GLU A 175 11.16 16.98 -12.85
N THR A 176 9.90 17.25 -12.54
CA THR A 176 8.89 16.22 -12.39
C THR A 176 8.04 16.07 -13.64
N THR A 177 7.90 14.84 -14.12
CA THR A 177 6.97 14.49 -15.19
C THR A 177 5.87 13.58 -14.61
N GLU A 178 4.64 13.81 -15.01
CA GLU A 178 3.52 12.89 -14.75
C GLU A 178 3.15 12.18 -16.05
N THR A 179 2.66 10.94 -15.92
CA THR A 179 2.14 10.24 -17.10
C THR A 179 0.81 10.85 -17.54
N PRO A 180 0.58 10.97 -18.86
CA PRO A 180 -0.71 11.43 -19.40
C PRO A 180 -1.87 10.53 -18.95
N GLN A 181 -1.60 9.24 -18.82
CA GLN A 181 -2.59 8.23 -18.41
C GLN A 181 -2.54 8.05 -16.89
N LYS A 182 -3.51 8.63 -16.20
CA LYS A 182 -3.72 8.45 -14.75
C LYS A 182 -4.42 7.13 -14.48
N GLN A 183 -3.71 6.03 -14.66
CA GLN A 183 -4.28 4.70 -14.37
C GLN A 183 -3.97 4.25 -12.93
N CYS A 184 -4.81 3.35 -12.41
CA CYS A 184 -4.56 2.68 -11.13
C CYS A 184 -3.32 1.77 -11.26
N CYS A 185 -2.53 1.65 -10.19
CA CYS A 185 -1.41 0.72 -10.12
C CYS A 185 -1.80 -0.77 -10.20
N GLY A 186 -3.10 -1.09 -10.18
CA GLY A 186 -3.61 -2.45 -10.24
C GLY A 186 -3.80 -3.14 -8.87
N ALA A 187 -3.35 -2.54 -7.77
CA ALA A 187 -3.41 -3.17 -6.45
C ALA A 187 -4.83 -3.56 -6.02
N ILE A 188 -5.82 -2.69 -6.24
CA ILE A 188 -7.22 -2.97 -5.86
C ILE A 188 -7.76 -4.14 -6.66
N ASP A 189 -7.48 -4.19 -7.96
CA ASP A 189 -7.92 -5.30 -8.81
C ASP A 189 -7.25 -6.61 -8.38
N GLN A 190 -5.94 -6.59 -8.13
CA GLN A 190 -5.18 -7.77 -7.70
C GLN A 190 -5.70 -8.32 -6.36
N HIS A 191 -5.82 -7.50 -5.34
CA HIS A 191 -6.27 -7.92 -4.01
C HIS A 191 -7.75 -8.30 -3.94
N LEU A 192 -8.55 -7.90 -4.95
CA LEU A 192 -9.94 -8.33 -5.12
C LEU A 192 -10.09 -9.47 -6.12
N SER A 193 -9.00 -10.18 -6.43
CA SER A 193 -8.99 -11.39 -7.28
C SER A 193 -9.47 -11.13 -8.71
N ALA A 194 -9.21 -9.93 -9.23
CA ALA A 194 -9.45 -9.55 -10.62
C ALA A 194 -8.12 -9.43 -11.39
N GLY A 195 -7.28 -10.46 -11.29
CA GLY A 195 -5.92 -10.45 -11.83
C GLY A 195 -5.83 -10.11 -13.32
N ARG A 196 -6.83 -10.52 -14.13
CA ARG A 196 -6.87 -10.14 -15.56
C ARG A 196 -6.99 -8.62 -15.75
N ASP A 197 -7.89 -7.97 -15.00
CA ASP A 197 -8.09 -6.53 -15.08
C ASP A 197 -6.86 -5.78 -14.52
N ALA A 198 -6.25 -6.34 -13.46
CA ALA A 198 -4.98 -5.84 -12.93
C ALA A 198 -3.88 -5.88 -13.99
N LEU A 199 -3.67 -7.03 -14.66
CA LEU A 199 -2.64 -7.20 -15.68
C LEU A 199 -2.82 -6.26 -16.87
N ILE A 200 -4.06 -6.00 -17.32
CA ILE A 200 -4.33 -5.02 -18.38
C ILE A 200 -3.81 -3.64 -17.98
N LYS A 201 -4.16 -3.17 -16.77
CA LYS A 201 -3.72 -1.87 -16.25
C LYS A 201 -2.21 -1.81 -16.07
N ILE A 202 -1.63 -2.89 -15.55
CA ILE A 202 -0.19 -3.01 -15.31
C ILE A 202 0.59 -2.93 -16.62
N LYS A 203 0.18 -3.67 -17.65
CA LYS A 203 0.81 -3.61 -18.98
C LYS A 203 0.72 -2.21 -19.59
N CYS A 204 -0.44 -1.56 -19.52
CA CYS A 204 -0.59 -0.18 -19.97
C CYS A 204 0.32 0.79 -19.19
N ASN A 205 0.45 0.63 -17.88
CA ASN A 205 1.35 1.45 -17.06
C ASN A 205 2.82 1.23 -17.45
N ILE A 206 3.25 -0.03 -17.60
CA ILE A 206 4.61 -0.38 -17.99
C ILE A 206 4.96 0.26 -19.33
N ASP A 207 4.11 0.08 -20.35
CA ASP A 207 4.36 0.63 -21.68
C ASP A 207 4.40 2.16 -21.68
N ALA A 208 3.51 2.82 -20.93
CA ALA A 208 3.50 4.29 -20.81
C ALA A 208 4.72 4.82 -20.04
N TRP A 209 5.16 4.15 -18.97
CA TRP A 209 6.28 4.62 -18.14
C TRP A 209 7.64 4.35 -18.76
N LEU A 210 7.76 3.32 -19.58
CA LEU A 210 8.99 3.05 -20.35
C LEU A 210 9.25 4.11 -21.44
N GLN A 211 8.20 4.82 -21.91
CA GLN A 211 8.34 5.90 -22.89
C GLN A 211 8.80 7.21 -22.25
N VAL A 212 8.74 7.32 -20.92
CA VAL A 212 9.20 8.52 -20.22
C VAL A 212 10.70 8.40 -19.92
N GLU A 213 11.47 9.37 -20.42
CA GLU A 213 12.88 9.50 -20.11
C GLU A 213 13.08 10.00 -18.67
N ALA A 214 12.88 9.11 -17.69
CA ALA A 214 13.13 9.36 -16.28
C ALA A 214 14.05 8.29 -15.70
N ALA A 215 15.03 8.73 -14.93
CA ALA A 215 15.95 7.82 -14.24
C ALA A 215 15.28 7.08 -13.08
N VAL A 216 14.30 7.72 -12.44
CA VAL A 216 13.61 7.22 -11.25
C VAL A 216 12.11 7.44 -11.38
N ILE A 217 11.34 6.47 -10.91
CA ILE A 217 9.89 6.54 -10.75
C ILE A 217 9.60 6.71 -9.26
N ILE A 218 8.93 7.78 -8.87
CA ILE A 218 8.65 8.11 -7.47
C ILE A 218 7.19 7.81 -7.15
N SER A 219 6.97 7.03 -6.09
CA SER A 219 5.67 6.83 -5.47
C SER A 219 5.66 7.40 -4.06
N SER A 220 4.63 8.17 -3.72
CA SER A 220 4.39 8.67 -2.36
C SER A 220 3.27 7.92 -1.62
N ALA A 221 2.51 7.11 -2.34
CA ALA A 221 1.54 6.20 -1.75
C ALA A 221 2.20 4.83 -1.57
N SER A 222 2.65 4.50 -0.36
CA SER A 222 3.44 3.29 -0.10
C SER A 222 2.79 1.99 -0.61
N GLY A 223 1.45 1.91 -0.63
CA GLY A 223 0.74 0.77 -1.21
C GLY A 223 0.84 0.69 -2.73
N CYS A 224 0.86 1.84 -3.43
CA CYS A 224 1.09 1.86 -4.88
C CYS A 224 2.54 1.53 -5.22
N GLY A 225 3.50 2.10 -4.47
CA GLY A 225 4.93 1.79 -4.62
C GLY A 225 5.22 0.30 -4.45
N LEU A 226 4.66 -0.31 -3.41
CA LEU A 226 4.76 -1.75 -3.18
C LEU A 226 4.23 -2.55 -4.37
N MET A 227 3.02 -2.20 -4.86
CA MET A 227 2.42 -2.90 -5.99
C MET A 227 3.29 -2.83 -7.25
N VAL A 228 3.88 -1.67 -7.54
CA VAL A 228 4.76 -1.50 -8.71
C VAL A 228 6.07 -2.29 -8.55
N LYS A 229 6.64 -2.32 -7.35
CA LYS A 229 7.81 -3.17 -7.04
C LYS A 229 7.49 -4.67 -7.16
N ASP A 230 6.24 -5.06 -6.91
CA ASP A 230 5.77 -6.45 -7.03
C ASP A 230 5.37 -6.85 -8.47
N TYR A 231 5.35 -5.93 -9.45
CA TYR A 231 4.93 -6.24 -10.83
C TYR A 231 5.62 -7.47 -11.43
N PRO A 232 6.94 -7.68 -11.28
CA PRO A 232 7.60 -8.85 -11.86
C PRO A 232 6.99 -10.17 -11.39
N SER A 233 6.56 -10.26 -10.13
CA SER A 233 6.00 -11.48 -9.55
C SER A 233 4.65 -11.91 -10.15
N LEU A 234 4.01 -11.02 -10.92
CA LEU A 234 2.72 -11.25 -11.56
C LEU A 234 2.84 -11.81 -12.99
N PHE A 235 4.04 -11.85 -13.52
CA PHE A 235 4.33 -12.39 -14.85
C PHE A 235 5.11 -13.69 -14.72
N ASP A 236 4.92 -14.59 -15.69
CA ASP A 236 5.82 -15.71 -15.91
C ASP A 236 7.16 -15.17 -16.43
N GLU A 237 8.27 -15.83 -16.11
CA GLU A 237 9.61 -15.40 -16.57
C GLU A 237 9.72 -15.40 -18.10
N LEU A 238 8.92 -16.21 -18.77
CA LEU A 238 8.84 -16.27 -20.23
C LEU A 238 7.87 -15.25 -20.84
N ASP A 239 7.07 -14.53 -20.02
CA ASP A 239 6.18 -13.46 -20.52
C ASP A 239 7.03 -12.26 -21.00
N PRO A 240 6.77 -11.71 -22.21
CA PRO A 240 7.48 -10.54 -22.73
C PRO A 240 7.45 -9.31 -21.79
N TYR A 241 6.50 -9.25 -20.89
CA TYR A 241 6.42 -8.16 -19.90
C TYR A 241 7.25 -8.39 -18.65
N TYR A 242 7.79 -9.59 -18.39
CA TYR A 242 8.58 -9.86 -17.19
C TYR A 242 9.79 -8.93 -17.06
N GLN A 243 10.63 -8.85 -18.10
CA GLN A 243 11.81 -7.98 -18.12
C GLN A 243 11.44 -6.48 -18.06
N LYS A 244 10.37 -6.10 -18.74
CA LYS A 244 9.85 -4.72 -18.67
C LYS A 244 9.37 -4.38 -17.25
N ALA A 245 8.66 -5.30 -16.59
CA ALA A 245 8.21 -5.17 -15.21
C ALA A 245 9.38 -5.04 -14.24
N GLN A 246 10.45 -5.84 -14.42
CA GLN A 246 11.67 -5.72 -13.63
C GLN A 246 12.34 -4.36 -13.79
N SER A 247 12.44 -3.86 -15.02
CA SER A 247 13.00 -2.52 -15.29
C SER A 247 12.21 -1.42 -14.57
N ILE A 248 10.87 -1.48 -14.61
CA ILE A 248 10.01 -0.52 -13.92
C ILE A 248 10.15 -0.67 -12.40
N ALA A 249 10.12 -1.88 -11.86
CA ALA A 249 10.27 -2.14 -10.43
C ALA A 249 11.60 -1.61 -9.89
N ASN A 250 12.71 -1.84 -10.60
CA ASN A 250 14.05 -1.40 -10.23
C ASN A 250 14.19 0.15 -10.26
N LYS A 251 13.49 0.83 -11.17
CA LYS A 251 13.46 2.30 -11.21
C LYS A 251 12.52 2.91 -10.16
N THR A 252 11.63 2.12 -9.57
CA THR A 252 10.62 2.62 -8.64
C THR A 252 11.17 2.75 -7.23
N LYS A 253 11.09 3.97 -6.69
CA LYS A 253 11.42 4.29 -5.30
C LYS A 253 10.22 4.88 -4.57
N ASP A 254 10.09 4.57 -3.29
CA ASP A 254 9.26 5.39 -2.41
C ASP A 254 9.90 6.77 -2.27
N ILE A 255 9.09 7.81 -2.06
CA ILE A 255 9.62 9.16 -1.85
C ILE A 255 10.59 9.22 -0.68
N ALA A 256 10.41 8.38 0.35
CA ALA A 256 11.33 8.29 1.47
C ALA A 256 12.70 7.72 1.04
N GLU A 257 12.72 6.67 0.20
CA GLU A 257 13.98 6.14 -0.36
C GLU A 257 14.72 7.17 -1.20
N PHE A 258 13.96 7.99 -1.94
CA PHE A 258 14.56 9.00 -2.81
C PHE A 258 15.15 10.17 -2.01
N LEU A 259 14.49 10.57 -0.93
CA LEU A 259 14.92 11.70 -0.11
C LEU A 259 15.99 11.34 0.93
N ALA A 260 16.15 10.07 1.29
CA ALA A 260 17.07 9.63 2.32
C ALA A 260 18.54 10.05 2.09
N ASP A 261 18.97 10.10 0.82
CA ASP A 261 20.32 10.43 0.42
C ASP A 261 20.47 11.90 -0.06
N LYS A 262 19.46 12.75 0.19
CA LYS A 262 19.46 14.15 -0.28
C LYS A 262 19.74 15.11 0.86
N ASP A 263 20.42 16.21 0.52
CA ASP A 263 20.52 17.36 1.43
C ASP A 263 19.17 18.08 1.50
N LEU A 264 18.49 17.97 2.63
CA LEU A 264 17.20 18.59 2.90
C LEU A 264 17.31 19.89 3.70
N SER A 265 18.50 20.38 3.97
CA SER A 265 18.77 21.60 4.79
C SER A 265 18.15 22.86 4.23
N GLN A 266 17.94 22.90 2.90
CA GLN A 266 17.31 24.03 2.19
C GLN A 266 15.77 24.06 2.28
N LEU A 267 15.14 23.07 2.92
CA LEU A 267 13.69 23.03 3.08
C LEU A 267 13.28 23.85 4.28
N ASN A 268 12.26 24.70 4.11
CA ASN A 268 11.66 25.43 5.22
C ASN A 268 10.81 24.47 6.07
N LEU A 269 11.10 24.39 7.36
CA LEU A 269 10.48 23.44 8.26
C LEU A 269 9.70 24.18 9.36
N LYS A 270 8.47 23.71 9.59
CA LYS A 270 7.69 24.16 10.74
C LYS A 270 7.80 23.12 11.86
N GLN A 271 8.41 23.48 12.96
CA GLN A 271 8.53 22.60 14.13
C GLN A 271 7.16 22.39 14.79
N VAL A 272 6.74 21.13 14.85
CA VAL A 272 5.51 20.68 15.52
C VAL A 272 5.76 19.33 16.19
N ASN A 273 5.02 19.06 17.27
CA ASN A 273 5.05 17.75 17.91
C ASN A 273 4.19 16.75 17.09
N ILE A 274 4.79 15.72 16.59
CA ILE A 274 4.12 14.76 15.71
C ILE A 274 4.06 13.36 16.30
N SER A 275 3.02 12.61 15.96
CA SER A 275 3.01 11.14 16.07
C SER A 275 3.04 10.55 14.67
N TYR A 276 4.01 9.69 14.39
CA TYR A 276 4.14 9.06 13.09
C TYR A 276 3.43 7.71 13.07
N HIS A 277 2.53 7.53 12.12
CA HIS A 277 1.96 6.24 11.76
C HIS A 277 2.70 5.67 10.57
N GLU A 278 3.53 4.66 10.80
CA GLU A 278 4.24 3.96 9.74
C GLU A 278 3.28 2.99 9.01
N PRO A 279 3.05 3.19 7.70
CA PRO A 279 2.19 2.28 6.94
C PRO A 279 2.80 0.89 6.81
N CYS A 280 1.99 -0.14 7.00
CA CYS A 280 2.43 -1.52 6.86
C CYS A 280 3.01 -1.85 5.48
N THR A 281 2.51 -1.20 4.42
CA THR A 281 3.04 -1.34 3.06
C THR A 281 4.42 -0.71 2.89
N LEU A 282 4.79 0.30 3.68
CA LEU A 282 6.13 0.85 3.73
C LEU A 282 7.04 -0.03 4.58
N GLN A 283 6.64 -0.24 5.84
CA GLN A 283 7.43 -0.95 6.85
C GLN A 283 7.70 -2.40 6.45
N HIS A 284 6.64 -3.15 6.16
CA HIS A 284 6.72 -4.60 5.92
C HIS A 284 6.78 -4.95 4.43
N GLY A 285 5.97 -4.28 3.61
CA GLY A 285 5.89 -4.57 2.19
C GLY A 285 7.14 -4.16 1.44
N GLN A 286 7.55 -2.91 1.58
CA GLN A 286 8.75 -2.37 0.94
C GLN A 286 10.02 -2.54 1.77
N LYS A 287 9.92 -3.00 3.04
CA LYS A 287 11.04 -3.16 3.99
C LYS A 287 11.81 -1.87 4.27
N LEU A 288 11.10 -0.75 4.32
CA LEU A 288 11.63 0.58 4.58
C LEU A 288 11.27 1.09 5.98
N GLY A 289 11.12 0.18 6.94
CA GLY A 289 10.79 0.51 8.32
C GLY A 289 11.80 1.44 8.96
N GLY A 290 11.33 2.49 9.65
CA GLY A 290 12.15 3.48 10.34
C GLY A 290 12.78 4.55 9.45
N LEU A 291 12.66 4.45 8.11
CA LEU A 291 13.32 5.39 7.20
C LEU A 291 12.73 6.80 7.30
N VAL A 292 11.41 6.92 7.32
CA VAL A 292 10.74 8.23 7.49
C VAL A 292 11.00 8.80 8.88
N ASP A 293 11.01 7.96 9.92
CA ASP A 293 11.39 8.38 11.28
C ASP A 293 12.80 8.99 11.31
N SER A 294 13.76 8.34 10.65
CA SER A 294 15.13 8.82 10.56
C SER A 294 15.22 10.17 9.84
N ILE A 295 14.50 10.34 8.72
CA ILE A 295 14.44 11.61 7.98
C ILE A 295 13.83 12.71 8.86
N LEU A 296 12.69 12.46 9.50
CA LEU A 296 12.03 13.45 10.35
C LEU A 296 12.88 13.82 11.56
N ASN A 297 13.59 12.87 12.17
CA ASN A 297 14.53 13.13 13.26
C ASN A 297 15.72 13.98 12.81
N SER A 298 16.32 13.69 11.63
CA SER A 298 17.44 14.50 11.11
C SER A 298 17.04 15.94 10.80
N LEU A 299 15.76 16.16 10.51
CA LEU A 299 15.16 17.48 10.29
C LEU A 299 14.69 18.17 11.59
N GLY A 300 14.89 17.54 12.75
CA GLY A 300 14.62 18.12 14.07
C GLY A 300 13.14 18.05 14.50
N TYR A 301 12.29 17.27 13.81
CA TYR A 301 10.91 17.07 14.26
C TYR A 301 10.85 16.29 15.57
N ARG A 302 10.07 16.80 16.55
CA ARG A 302 9.83 16.11 17.81
C ARG A 302 8.78 15.02 17.63
N GLN A 303 9.26 13.78 17.51
CA GLN A 303 8.39 12.60 17.37
C GLN A 303 7.96 12.08 18.74
N MET A 304 6.65 11.94 18.94
CA MET A 304 6.10 11.32 20.14
C MET A 304 6.15 9.81 20.01
N PRO A 305 6.56 9.08 21.06
CA PRO A 305 6.61 7.61 21.01
C PRO A 305 5.21 7.02 20.84
N VAL A 306 5.11 6.02 19.97
CA VAL A 306 3.86 5.33 19.65
C VAL A 306 3.99 3.86 19.99
N VAL A 307 3.20 3.38 20.95
CA VAL A 307 3.13 1.97 21.31
C VAL A 307 2.50 1.18 20.16
N ASP A 308 2.96 -0.04 19.93
CA ASP A 308 2.50 -0.91 18.85
C ASP A 308 2.52 -0.21 17.47
N SER A 309 3.59 0.56 17.21
CA SER A 309 3.76 1.32 15.97
C SER A 309 3.66 0.44 14.72
N HIS A 310 4.07 -0.83 14.82
CA HIS A 310 4.06 -1.83 13.75
C HIS A 310 2.65 -2.32 13.35
N LEU A 311 1.61 -2.11 14.17
CA LEU A 311 0.28 -2.60 13.88
C LEU A 311 -0.44 -1.75 12.82
N CYS A 312 -1.17 -2.43 11.93
CA CYS A 312 -1.95 -1.81 10.87
C CYS A 312 -3.09 -0.93 11.43
N CYS A 313 -3.36 0.21 10.77
CA CYS A 313 -4.47 1.10 11.12
C CYS A 313 -5.87 0.54 10.78
N GLY A 314 -5.94 -0.56 10.01
CA GLY A 314 -7.21 -1.16 9.58
C GLY A 314 -7.76 -0.64 8.24
N SER A 315 -7.09 0.30 7.56
CA SER A 315 -7.53 0.81 6.25
C SER A 315 -7.48 -0.25 5.15
N ALA A 316 -6.28 -0.76 4.85
CA ALA A 316 -5.95 -1.84 3.91
C ALA A 316 -6.78 -1.81 2.61
N GLY A 317 -6.75 -0.70 1.89
CA GLY A 317 -7.46 -0.52 0.63
C GLY A 317 -8.98 -0.65 0.80
N THR A 318 -9.56 -1.67 0.19
CA THR A 318 -11.02 -1.95 0.28
C THR A 318 -11.43 -2.71 1.54
N TYR A 319 -10.50 -3.10 2.40
CA TYR A 319 -10.79 -3.83 3.63
C TYR A 319 -11.76 -3.08 4.55
N SER A 320 -11.58 -1.77 4.70
CA SER A 320 -12.48 -0.93 5.51
C SER A 320 -13.94 -0.93 5.00
N ILE A 321 -14.16 -1.21 3.72
CA ILE A 321 -15.49 -1.32 3.12
C ILE A 321 -16.07 -2.72 3.36
N PHE A 322 -15.27 -3.78 3.17
CA PHE A 322 -15.76 -5.16 3.24
C PHE A 322 -15.71 -5.77 4.65
N GLN A 323 -14.87 -5.21 5.55
CA GLN A 323 -14.72 -5.64 6.94
C GLN A 323 -14.87 -4.45 7.93
N PRO A 324 -15.97 -3.66 7.85
CA PRO A 324 -16.07 -2.36 8.54
C PRO A 324 -15.96 -2.49 10.08
N LYS A 325 -16.46 -3.57 10.67
CA LYS A 325 -16.39 -3.78 12.13
C LYS A 325 -14.94 -3.97 12.60
N LEU A 326 -14.19 -4.85 11.94
CA LEU A 326 -12.78 -5.11 12.29
C LEU A 326 -11.90 -3.90 11.97
N SER A 327 -12.10 -3.27 10.83
CA SER A 327 -11.40 -2.06 10.43
C SER A 327 -11.60 -0.92 11.44
N LYS A 328 -12.84 -0.71 11.91
CA LYS A 328 -13.16 0.30 12.93
C LYS A 328 -12.44 0.01 14.26
N GLN A 329 -12.42 -1.24 14.71
CA GLN A 329 -11.75 -1.60 15.95
C GLN A 329 -10.23 -1.39 15.85
N LEU A 330 -9.61 -1.80 14.74
CA LEU A 330 -8.19 -1.57 14.49
C LEU A 330 -7.86 -0.07 14.46
N LYS A 331 -8.73 0.75 13.83
CA LYS A 331 -8.59 2.21 13.82
C LYS A 331 -8.63 2.81 15.23
N ILE A 332 -9.60 2.39 16.06
CA ILE A 332 -9.73 2.86 17.44
C ILE A 332 -8.46 2.53 18.24
N ASN A 333 -7.97 1.27 18.15
CA ASN A 333 -6.76 0.85 18.84
C ASN A 333 -5.54 1.66 18.38
N LYS A 334 -5.39 1.86 17.06
CA LYS A 334 -4.27 2.64 16.51
C LYS A 334 -4.34 4.11 16.93
N LEU A 335 -5.50 4.75 16.87
CA LEU A 335 -5.68 6.14 17.29
C LEU A 335 -5.41 6.32 18.77
N LYS A 336 -5.84 5.38 19.64
CA LYS A 336 -5.51 5.41 21.06
C LYS A 336 -4.00 5.53 21.29
N ASN A 337 -3.20 4.75 20.54
CA ASN A 337 -1.74 4.77 20.67
C ASN A 337 -1.12 6.03 20.06
N LEU A 338 -1.62 6.49 18.90
CA LEU A 338 -1.11 7.69 18.23
C LEU A 338 -1.42 8.98 19.00
N THR A 339 -2.51 9.04 19.76
CA THR A 339 -2.93 10.24 20.50
C THR A 339 -2.51 10.24 21.96
N ALA A 340 -1.88 9.15 22.46
CA ALA A 340 -1.55 8.98 23.89
C ALA A 340 -0.68 10.11 24.47
N ASN A 341 0.21 10.69 23.64
CA ASN A 341 1.13 11.73 24.05
C ASN A 341 0.72 13.14 23.55
N ASN A 342 -0.56 13.33 23.22
CA ASN A 342 -1.13 14.60 22.78
C ASN A 342 -0.34 15.30 21.67
N PRO A 343 -0.09 14.66 20.51
CA PRO A 343 0.59 15.29 19.39
C PRO A 343 -0.25 16.42 18.80
N GLU A 344 0.39 17.43 18.25
CA GLU A 344 -0.28 18.50 17.49
C GLU A 344 -0.76 18.00 16.14
N MET A 345 -0.09 16.95 15.60
CA MET A 345 -0.38 16.36 14.30
C MET A 345 -0.03 14.88 14.26
N ILE A 346 -0.82 14.12 13.53
CA ILE A 346 -0.50 12.74 13.14
C ILE A 346 -0.02 12.78 11.70
N VAL A 347 1.11 12.11 11.40
CA VAL A 347 1.64 12.03 10.04
C VAL A 347 1.75 10.57 9.58
N THR A 348 1.64 10.34 8.28
CA THR A 348 1.74 9.01 7.67
C THR A 348 2.28 9.10 6.24
N ALA A 349 2.69 7.98 5.65
CA ALA A 349 3.21 7.88 4.29
C ALA A 349 2.26 7.14 3.33
N ASN A 350 0.94 7.16 3.61
CA ASN A 350 -0.03 6.48 2.75
C ASN A 350 -1.40 7.16 2.81
N ILE A 351 -1.95 7.51 1.65
CA ILE A 351 -3.26 8.16 1.54
C ILE A 351 -4.40 7.34 2.16
N GLY A 352 -4.37 6.00 2.04
CA GLY A 352 -5.39 5.13 2.64
C GLY A 352 -5.38 5.21 4.17
N CYS A 353 -4.20 5.22 4.79
CA CYS A 353 -4.04 5.41 6.24
C CYS A 353 -4.47 6.82 6.68
N LEU A 354 -4.05 7.85 5.92
CA LEU A 354 -4.40 9.24 6.18
C LEU A 354 -5.92 9.42 6.27
N MET A 355 -6.64 9.06 5.22
CA MET A 355 -8.09 9.20 5.14
C MET A 355 -8.82 8.38 6.22
N HIS A 356 -8.32 7.19 6.51
CA HIS A 356 -8.93 6.31 7.49
C HIS A 356 -8.75 6.83 8.92
N LEU A 357 -7.56 7.27 9.28
CA LEU A 357 -7.26 7.81 10.61
C LEU A 357 -7.97 9.15 10.83
N GLN A 358 -7.97 10.06 9.85
CA GLN A 358 -8.63 11.36 9.97
C GLN A 358 -10.11 11.27 10.31
N GLN A 359 -10.81 10.23 9.84
CA GLN A 359 -12.21 9.99 10.19
C GLN A 359 -12.46 9.67 11.68
N GLY A 360 -11.43 9.37 12.44
CA GLY A 360 -11.55 8.93 13.83
C GLY A 360 -10.97 9.90 14.86
N THR A 361 -10.38 11.03 14.43
CA THR A 361 -9.76 12.02 15.32
C THR A 361 -9.99 13.46 14.83
N LYS A 362 -9.94 14.40 15.77
CA LYS A 362 -9.92 15.85 15.48
C LYS A 362 -8.50 16.38 15.25
N ILE A 363 -7.47 15.62 15.65
CA ILE A 363 -6.07 15.98 15.40
C ILE A 363 -5.84 15.90 13.88
N PRO A 364 -5.20 16.91 13.25
CA PRO A 364 -4.90 16.86 11.83
C PRO A 364 -4.06 15.64 11.46
N VAL A 365 -4.47 14.91 10.42
CA VAL A 365 -3.69 13.80 9.85
C VAL A 365 -3.18 14.24 8.50
N LYS A 366 -1.85 14.26 8.31
CA LYS A 366 -1.21 14.69 7.07
C LYS A 366 -0.25 13.64 6.51
N HIS A 367 0.10 13.81 5.25
CA HIS A 367 1.22 13.07 4.68
C HIS A 367 2.53 13.71 5.14
N TRP A 368 3.53 12.91 5.48
CA TRP A 368 4.78 13.42 6.06
C TRP A 368 5.53 14.40 5.14
N VAL A 369 5.40 14.26 3.83
CA VAL A 369 6.02 15.21 2.86
C VAL A 369 5.44 16.62 2.95
N GLU A 370 4.20 16.78 3.43
CA GLU A 370 3.58 18.10 3.62
C GLU A 370 4.24 18.92 4.74
N LEU A 371 5.00 18.25 5.60
CA LEU A 371 5.82 18.91 6.61
C LEU A 371 7.07 19.57 6.02
N LEU A 372 7.49 19.13 4.84
CA LEU A 372 8.71 19.57 4.16
C LEU A 372 8.45 20.69 3.14
N ASP A 373 7.20 21.04 2.90
CA ASP A 373 6.76 22.05 1.94
C ASP A 373 5.89 23.11 2.65
N VAL A 374 6.54 23.95 3.46
CA VAL A 374 5.89 25.02 4.24
C VAL A 374 6.28 26.39 3.70
#